data_b5e98bdfff299ba036303a3124e0c502
#
_entry.id   b5e98bdfff299ba036303a3124e0c502
#
_cell.length_a   1.000
_cell.length_b   1.000
_cell.length_c   1.000
_cell.angle_alpha   90.00
_cell.angle_beta   90.00
_cell.angle_gamma   90.00
#
_symmetry.space_group_name_H-M   'P 1'
#
loop_
_entity.id
_entity.type
_entity.pdbx_description
1 polymer ?
#
loop_
_entity_poly.entity_id
_entity_poly.type
_entity_poly.pdbx_seq_one_letter_code
_entity_poly.pdbx_strand_id
1 'polypeptide(L)'
;MPIAQNDTQQHWLITGANGNLGRRLVKELLTASADHVRAVVRSARAAEQLANLGLTQQQSARLEVVTLNYTDEAALAEAADGCSRAVHLVGILKETKTAAYRDAHELSCMTLAKVCDQSTVAHITYLSILGSTAQSSNTCLASKGAAEDILLAAATPTCVLRVPMVLGEGDYASAALLGRARQPRSFAFRPESLEQPVYAGDVTAAIRQAAVLCHDGALDLAGPESLSRRALLQRTAACMGSTTQVLGLPLSIGFAFAWIVQTLLANPPLTTAMLGVLDHDDDIDPAPALHALQLSGLTAIEETVGHLLAN
;
A
#
# COMPACT_ATOMS: atom_id res chain seq x y z
N MET A 1 12.16 7.66 -30.95
CA MET A 1 11.32 8.87 -31.01
C MET A 1 10.79 9.10 -29.63
N PRO A 2 10.96 10.26 -28.99
CA PRO A 2 10.32 10.53 -27.73
C PRO A 2 8.82 10.57 -27.96
N ILE A 3 8.08 9.73 -27.23
CA ILE A 3 6.62 9.77 -27.17
C ILE A 3 6.28 11.15 -26.60
N ALA A 4 5.54 11.94 -27.36
CA ALA A 4 5.02 13.22 -26.90
C ALA A 4 4.27 12.94 -25.58
N GLN A 5 4.78 13.45 -24.46
CA GLN A 5 4.03 13.57 -23.24
C GLN A 5 2.81 14.43 -23.59
N ASN A 6 1.65 13.79 -23.64
CA ASN A 6 0.39 14.49 -23.75
C ASN A 6 0.27 15.29 -22.45
N ASP A 7 0.49 16.57 -22.52
CA ASP A 7 0.48 17.56 -21.43
C ASP A 7 -0.98 17.87 -20.97
N THR A 8 -1.85 16.86 -21.06
CA THR A 8 -3.22 16.97 -20.55
C THR A 8 -3.20 16.74 -19.06
N GLN A 9 -3.43 17.81 -18.31
CA GLN A 9 -3.64 17.83 -16.88
C GLN A 9 -4.62 16.73 -16.46
N GLN A 10 -4.16 15.82 -15.58
CA GLN A 10 -4.99 14.71 -15.09
C GLN A 10 -5.69 15.09 -13.80
N HIS A 11 -6.87 14.54 -13.61
CA HIS A 11 -7.63 14.64 -12.38
C HIS A 11 -7.67 13.27 -11.71
N TRP A 12 -7.07 13.17 -10.53
CA TRP A 12 -6.91 11.93 -9.78
C TRP A 12 -7.93 11.84 -8.65
N LEU A 13 -8.67 10.75 -8.59
CA LEU A 13 -9.46 10.33 -7.42
C LEU A 13 -8.61 9.38 -6.59
N ILE A 14 -8.27 9.73 -5.35
CA ILE A 14 -7.45 8.89 -4.48
C ILE A 14 -8.23 8.55 -3.21
N THR A 15 -8.68 7.31 -3.07
CA THR A 15 -9.35 6.83 -1.85
C THR A 15 -8.32 6.23 -0.89
N GLY A 16 -8.51 6.43 0.42
CA GLY A 16 -7.49 6.08 1.41
C GLY A 16 -6.30 7.04 1.42
N ALA A 17 -6.50 8.26 0.93
CA ALA A 17 -5.47 9.27 0.70
C ALA A 17 -4.69 9.68 1.97
N ASN A 18 -5.27 9.52 3.16
CA ASN A 18 -4.59 9.83 4.44
C ASN A 18 -3.63 8.73 4.92
N GLY A 19 -3.62 7.57 4.30
CA GLY A 19 -2.63 6.52 4.57
C GLY A 19 -1.20 6.97 4.22
N ASN A 20 -0.18 6.22 4.65
CA ASN A 20 1.20 6.61 4.40
C ASN A 20 1.51 6.74 2.89
N LEU A 21 1.18 5.71 2.11
CA LEU A 21 1.31 5.74 0.64
C LEU A 21 0.41 6.79 -0.01
N GLY A 22 -0.82 6.98 0.51
CA GLY A 22 -1.76 7.97 -0.02
C GLY A 22 -1.23 9.39 0.11
N ARG A 23 -0.75 9.78 1.29
CA ARG A 23 -0.14 11.09 1.53
C ARG A 23 1.09 11.33 0.66
N ARG A 24 1.93 10.30 0.50
CA ARG A 24 3.09 10.34 -0.38
C ARG A 24 2.67 10.56 -1.83
N LEU A 25 1.75 9.74 -2.34
CA LEU A 25 1.26 9.85 -3.72
C LEU A 25 0.62 11.22 -4.00
N VAL A 26 -0.24 11.71 -3.10
CA VAL A 26 -0.84 13.06 -3.21
C VAL A 26 0.24 14.13 -3.31
N LYS A 27 1.24 14.10 -2.42
CA LYS A 27 2.34 15.06 -2.43
C LYS A 27 3.16 14.98 -3.73
N GLU A 28 3.51 13.79 -4.17
CA GLU A 28 4.29 13.57 -5.39
C GLU A 28 3.55 14.06 -6.64
N LEU A 29 2.26 13.75 -6.80
CA LEU A 29 1.46 14.23 -7.92
C LEU A 29 1.40 15.77 -7.95
N LEU A 30 1.16 16.40 -6.83
CA LEU A 30 1.06 17.86 -6.74
C LEU A 30 2.40 18.58 -6.90
N THR A 31 3.53 17.92 -6.62
CA THR A 31 4.87 18.51 -6.76
C THR A 31 5.51 18.26 -8.12
N ALA A 32 5.27 17.09 -8.72
CA ALA A 32 5.93 16.66 -9.94
C ALA A 32 5.17 17.00 -11.24
N SER A 33 3.88 17.32 -11.14
CA SER A 33 3.02 17.61 -12.30
C SER A 33 2.09 18.80 -12.06
N ALA A 34 1.33 19.18 -13.09
CA ALA A 34 0.25 20.16 -12.99
C ALA A 34 -1.11 19.51 -12.67
N ASP A 35 -1.15 18.24 -12.30
CA ASP A 35 -2.35 17.47 -12.05
C ASP A 35 -3.17 18.00 -10.87
N HIS A 36 -4.46 17.70 -10.88
CA HIS A 36 -5.38 17.91 -9.76
C HIS A 36 -5.61 16.61 -9.01
N VAL A 37 -5.76 16.70 -7.70
CA VAL A 37 -6.00 15.54 -6.84
C VAL A 37 -7.25 15.78 -6.01
N ARG A 38 -8.22 14.88 -6.14
CA ARG A 38 -9.35 14.74 -5.22
C ARG A 38 -9.06 13.61 -4.27
N ALA A 39 -8.66 13.96 -3.06
CA ALA A 39 -8.27 13.05 -2.01
C ALA A 39 -9.46 12.70 -1.13
N VAL A 40 -9.86 11.43 -1.14
CA VAL A 40 -11.03 10.94 -0.42
C VAL A 40 -10.61 10.26 0.88
N VAL A 41 -11.21 10.68 1.99
CA VAL A 41 -10.96 10.20 3.34
C VAL A 41 -12.26 9.94 4.10
N ARG A 42 -12.20 9.22 5.25
CA ARG A 42 -13.40 8.84 6.01
C ARG A 42 -13.72 9.75 7.20
N SER A 43 -12.87 10.71 7.54
CA SER A 43 -13.08 11.54 8.74
C SER A 43 -12.39 12.89 8.64
N ALA A 44 -12.87 13.89 9.41
CA ALA A 44 -12.24 15.19 9.52
C ALA A 44 -10.78 15.10 10.00
N ARG A 45 -10.49 14.20 10.97
CA ARG A 45 -9.12 13.95 11.42
C ARG A 45 -8.20 13.47 10.29
N ALA A 46 -8.71 12.62 9.38
CA ALA A 46 -7.97 12.17 8.22
C ALA A 46 -7.76 13.31 7.21
N ALA A 47 -8.72 14.22 7.05
CA ALA A 47 -8.58 15.41 6.21
C ALA A 47 -7.51 16.38 6.74
N GLU A 48 -7.42 16.58 8.06
CA GLU A 48 -6.37 17.39 8.69
C GLU A 48 -4.95 16.86 8.39
N GLN A 49 -4.77 15.55 8.26
CA GLN A 49 -3.47 14.97 7.90
C GLN A 49 -3.03 15.36 6.49
N LEU A 50 -3.98 15.55 5.57
CA LEU A 50 -3.70 16.02 4.21
C LEU A 50 -3.44 17.51 4.15
N ALA A 51 -4.10 18.31 5.00
CA ALA A 51 -3.82 19.75 5.12
C ALA A 51 -2.37 20.05 5.56
N ASN A 52 -1.75 19.10 6.29
CA ASN A 52 -0.39 19.23 6.83
C ASN A 52 0.71 18.60 5.94
N LEU A 53 0.49 18.41 4.64
CA LEU A 53 1.48 17.84 3.72
C LEU A 53 2.68 18.74 3.40
N GLY A 54 2.67 20.01 3.85
CA GLY A 54 3.72 20.98 3.55
C GLY A 54 3.73 21.43 2.09
N LEU A 55 2.53 21.56 1.50
CA LEU A 55 2.33 22.02 0.12
C LEU A 55 2.43 23.54 0.03
N THR A 56 2.91 24.05 -1.09
CA THR A 56 2.81 25.47 -1.42
C THR A 56 1.35 25.88 -1.67
N GLN A 57 1.05 27.17 -1.66
CA GLN A 57 -0.29 27.67 -1.97
C GLN A 57 -0.79 27.22 -3.35
N GLN A 58 0.10 27.23 -4.36
CA GLN A 58 -0.22 26.80 -5.71
C GLN A 58 -0.52 25.29 -5.79
N GLN A 59 0.22 24.46 -5.05
CA GLN A 59 -0.03 23.04 -4.95
C GLN A 59 -1.33 22.74 -4.21
N SER A 60 -1.56 23.43 -3.08
CA SER A 60 -2.79 23.31 -2.28
C SER A 60 -4.04 23.70 -3.07
N ALA A 61 -3.95 24.64 -3.99
CA ALA A 61 -5.08 25.04 -4.85
C ALA A 61 -5.51 23.93 -5.83
N ARG A 62 -4.68 22.88 -6.03
CA ARG A 62 -4.96 21.70 -6.85
C ARG A 62 -5.32 20.46 -6.05
N LEU A 63 -5.44 20.59 -4.72
CA LEU A 63 -5.87 19.53 -3.81
C LEU A 63 -7.28 19.81 -3.31
N GLU A 64 -8.20 18.93 -3.63
CA GLU A 64 -9.53 18.89 -3.02
C GLU A 64 -9.60 17.71 -2.06
N VAL A 65 -10.05 17.94 -0.82
CA VAL A 65 -10.19 16.89 0.19
C VAL A 65 -11.67 16.66 0.45
N VAL A 66 -12.14 15.44 0.17
CA VAL A 66 -13.54 15.03 0.34
C VAL A 66 -13.63 14.01 1.47
N THR A 67 -14.59 14.21 2.39
CA THR A 67 -14.86 13.25 3.47
C THR A 67 -16.16 12.51 3.20
N LEU A 68 -16.06 11.19 2.98
CA LEU A 68 -17.21 10.32 2.73
C LEU A 68 -16.95 8.88 3.19
N ASN A 69 -18.01 8.07 3.25
CA ASN A 69 -17.88 6.63 3.40
C ASN A 69 -17.64 6.00 2.03
N TYR A 70 -16.60 5.17 1.89
CA TYR A 70 -16.22 4.53 0.62
C TYR A 70 -17.28 3.58 0.03
N THR A 71 -18.28 3.21 0.82
CA THR A 71 -19.43 2.41 0.39
C THR A 71 -20.68 3.25 0.07
N ASP A 72 -20.59 4.57 0.17
CA ASP A 72 -21.64 5.50 -0.26
C ASP A 72 -21.46 5.79 -1.76
N GLU A 73 -22.27 5.12 -2.57
CA GLU A 73 -22.21 5.18 -4.03
C GLU A 73 -22.49 6.60 -4.56
N ALA A 74 -23.49 7.28 -4.00
CA ALA A 74 -23.85 8.61 -4.48
C ALA A 74 -22.75 9.64 -4.18
N ALA A 75 -22.24 9.63 -2.94
CA ALA A 75 -21.16 10.52 -2.56
C ALA A 75 -19.84 10.21 -3.31
N LEU A 76 -19.56 8.93 -3.57
CA LEU A 76 -18.38 8.55 -4.33
C LEU A 76 -18.52 8.90 -5.83
N ALA A 77 -19.71 8.81 -6.40
CA ALA A 77 -19.99 9.23 -7.78
C ALA A 77 -19.80 10.74 -7.96
N GLU A 78 -20.27 11.55 -7.00
CA GLU A 78 -20.00 13.00 -6.98
C GLU A 78 -18.50 13.28 -6.87
N ALA A 79 -17.80 12.54 -6.00
CA ALA A 79 -16.35 12.65 -5.86
C ALA A 79 -15.57 12.16 -7.09
N ALA A 80 -16.11 11.29 -7.92
CA ALA A 80 -15.47 10.80 -9.14
C ALA A 80 -15.72 11.71 -10.36
N ASP A 81 -16.68 12.63 -10.27
CA ASP A 81 -17.02 13.48 -11.39
C ASP A 81 -15.83 14.34 -11.86
N GLY A 82 -15.59 14.32 -13.17
CA GLY A 82 -14.44 15.00 -13.79
C GLY A 82 -13.08 14.37 -13.51
N CYS A 83 -12.99 13.27 -12.76
CA CYS A 83 -11.74 12.52 -12.58
C CYS A 83 -11.48 11.61 -13.78
N SER A 84 -10.19 11.49 -14.17
CA SER A 84 -9.74 10.63 -15.27
C SER A 84 -9.00 9.38 -14.79
N ARG A 85 -8.51 9.37 -13.55
CA ARG A 85 -7.75 8.27 -12.93
C ARG A 85 -8.23 8.04 -11.51
N ALA A 86 -8.41 6.78 -11.12
CA ALA A 86 -8.73 6.40 -9.74
C ALA A 86 -7.60 5.56 -9.14
N VAL A 87 -7.25 5.84 -7.89
CA VAL A 87 -6.30 5.03 -7.11
C VAL A 87 -6.97 4.62 -5.80
N HIS A 88 -7.07 3.31 -5.57
CA HIS A 88 -7.69 2.76 -4.38
C HIS A 88 -6.67 2.17 -3.42
N LEU A 89 -6.39 2.91 -2.34
CA LEU A 89 -5.43 2.54 -1.29
C LEU A 89 -6.11 2.14 0.02
N VAL A 90 -7.42 1.92 -0.04
CA VAL A 90 -8.19 1.50 1.14
C VAL A 90 -7.89 0.04 1.46
N GLY A 91 -7.58 -0.21 2.72
CA GLY A 91 -7.37 -1.56 3.23
C GLY A 91 -7.08 -1.54 4.73
N ILE A 92 -7.33 -2.68 5.38
CA ILE A 92 -7.04 -2.91 6.79
C ILE A 92 -6.32 -4.25 6.93
N LEU A 93 -5.36 -4.35 7.85
CA LEU A 93 -4.67 -5.60 8.17
C LEU A 93 -5.32 -6.36 9.33
N LYS A 94 -6.26 -5.73 10.04
CA LYS A 94 -7.04 -6.35 11.11
C LYS A 94 -8.43 -5.76 11.18
N GLU A 95 -9.39 -6.58 11.53
CA GLU A 95 -10.74 -6.14 11.85
C GLU A 95 -10.80 -5.49 13.23
N THR A 96 -11.74 -4.58 13.38
CA THR A 96 -12.10 -3.93 14.65
C THR A 96 -13.62 -3.92 14.78
N LYS A 97 -14.16 -3.45 15.91
CA LYS A 97 -15.62 -3.30 16.10
C LYS A 97 -16.28 -2.37 15.06
N THR A 98 -15.50 -1.51 14.40
CA THR A 98 -16.00 -0.48 13.47
C THR A 98 -15.40 -0.61 12.08
N ALA A 99 -14.62 -1.65 11.80
CA ALA A 99 -14.00 -1.87 10.49
C ALA A 99 -13.87 -3.37 10.23
N ALA A 100 -14.69 -3.88 9.33
CA ALA A 100 -14.64 -5.26 8.84
C ALA A 100 -13.86 -5.34 7.52
N TYR A 101 -13.23 -6.49 7.27
CA TYR A 101 -12.56 -6.76 5.99
C TYR A 101 -13.50 -6.57 4.81
N ARG A 102 -14.71 -7.13 4.91
CA ARG A 102 -15.72 -7.03 3.86
C ARG A 102 -16.02 -5.58 3.46
N ASP A 103 -16.21 -4.69 4.45
CA ASP A 103 -16.52 -3.28 4.17
C ASP A 103 -15.32 -2.54 3.58
N ALA A 104 -14.14 -2.81 4.13
CA ALA A 104 -12.91 -2.11 3.76
C ALA A 104 -12.30 -2.60 2.44
N HIS A 105 -12.50 -3.86 2.06
CA HIS A 105 -11.94 -4.43 0.84
C HIS A 105 -13.01 -4.66 -0.23
N GLU A 106 -14.01 -5.50 0.03
CA GLU A 106 -14.95 -5.96 -0.98
C GLU A 106 -15.98 -4.87 -1.35
N LEU A 107 -16.73 -4.36 -0.36
CA LEU A 107 -17.78 -3.38 -0.63
C LEU A 107 -17.24 -2.05 -1.15
N SER A 108 -16.10 -1.58 -0.63
CA SER A 108 -15.46 -0.37 -1.14
C SER A 108 -15.00 -0.51 -2.59
N CYS A 109 -14.44 -1.68 -2.95
CA CYS A 109 -14.04 -1.99 -4.33
C CYS A 109 -15.26 -2.15 -5.26
N MET A 110 -16.33 -2.80 -4.78
CA MET A 110 -17.58 -2.92 -5.55
C MET A 110 -18.20 -1.56 -5.85
N THR A 111 -18.24 -0.67 -4.86
CA THR A 111 -18.76 0.70 -5.03
C THR A 111 -17.88 1.48 -6.00
N LEU A 112 -16.55 1.39 -5.86
CA LEU A 112 -15.62 2.07 -6.75
C LEU A 112 -15.74 1.58 -8.19
N ALA A 113 -15.77 0.26 -8.43
CA ALA A 113 -15.94 -0.31 -9.76
C ALA A 113 -17.20 0.22 -10.43
N LYS A 114 -18.34 0.13 -9.74
CA LYS A 114 -19.62 0.61 -10.26
C LYS A 114 -19.61 2.10 -10.59
N VAL A 115 -19.02 2.92 -9.74
CA VAL A 115 -18.91 4.37 -9.95
C VAL A 115 -17.99 4.67 -11.13
N CYS A 116 -16.81 4.03 -11.21
CA CYS A 116 -15.87 4.25 -12.31
C CYS A 116 -16.46 3.83 -13.66
N ASP A 117 -17.16 2.69 -13.72
CA ASP A 117 -17.82 2.20 -14.95
C ASP A 117 -18.89 3.17 -15.50
N GLN A 118 -19.40 4.07 -14.67
CA GLN A 118 -20.44 5.05 -15.02
C GLN A 118 -19.91 6.49 -15.11
N SER A 119 -18.60 6.70 -14.97
CA SER A 119 -17.96 8.02 -14.91
C SER A 119 -16.95 8.24 -16.05
N THR A 120 -16.19 9.33 -15.97
CA THR A 120 -15.08 9.66 -16.88
C THR A 120 -13.75 9.01 -16.49
N VAL A 121 -13.74 8.23 -15.42
CA VAL A 121 -12.53 7.51 -14.96
C VAL A 121 -12.15 6.46 -15.99
N ALA A 122 -10.98 6.63 -16.60
CA ALA A 122 -10.50 5.75 -17.67
C ALA A 122 -9.61 4.61 -17.15
N HIS A 123 -9.20 4.64 -15.88
CA HIS A 123 -8.34 3.62 -15.30
C HIS A 123 -8.41 3.61 -13.78
N ILE A 124 -8.37 2.41 -13.18
CA ILE A 124 -8.29 2.18 -11.74
C ILE A 124 -6.92 1.56 -11.42
N THR A 125 -6.23 2.04 -10.40
CA THR A 125 -5.09 1.34 -9.79
C THR A 125 -5.46 0.93 -8.38
N TYR A 126 -5.37 -0.36 -8.07
CA TYR A 126 -5.66 -0.93 -6.76
C TYR A 126 -4.41 -1.51 -6.12
N LEU A 127 -4.16 -1.16 -4.86
CA LEU A 127 -3.06 -1.71 -4.08
C LEU A 127 -3.52 -2.93 -3.29
N SER A 128 -2.95 -4.09 -3.60
CA SER A 128 -3.22 -5.36 -2.94
C SER A 128 -1.97 -5.92 -2.25
N ILE A 129 -2.08 -7.12 -1.70
CA ILE A 129 -1.02 -7.80 -0.95
C ILE A 129 -0.61 -9.04 -1.72
N LEU A 130 0.69 -9.36 -1.76
CA LEU A 130 1.19 -10.63 -2.32
C LEU A 130 0.49 -11.83 -1.67
N GLY A 131 0.16 -12.83 -2.49
CA GLY A 131 -0.55 -14.02 -2.04
C GLY A 131 -2.06 -13.83 -1.80
N SER A 132 -2.64 -12.65 -2.11
CA SER A 132 -4.10 -12.46 -2.06
C SER A 132 -4.80 -13.36 -3.07
N THR A 133 -5.78 -14.11 -2.60
CA THR A 133 -6.69 -14.91 -3.42
C THR A 133 -7.98 -15.14 -2.65
N ALA A 134 -9.14 -15.13 -3.33
CA ALA A 134 -10.45 -15.36 -2.70
C ALA A 134 -10.55 -16.73 -2.00
N GLN A 135 -9.69 -17.69 -2.35
CA GLN A 135 -9.64 -19.03 -1.77
C GLN A 135 -8.65 -19.14 -0.60
N SER A 136 -8.01 -18.06 -0.17
CA SER A 136 -7.06 -18.08 0.94
C SER A 136 -7.73 -18.51 2.25
N SER A 137 -7.05 -19.34 3.04
CA SER A 137 -7.47 -19.66 4.41
C SER A 137 -7.27 -18.47 5.38
N ASN A 138 -6.46 -17.49 5.01
CA ASN A 138 -6.30 -16.24 5.74
C ASN A 138 -7.40 -15.26 5.35
N THR A 139 -8.23 -14.84 6.30
CA THR A 139 -9.40 -13.98 6.05
C THR A 139 -9.05 -12.62 5.45
N CYS A 140 -7.89 -12.05 5.79
CA CYS A 140 -7.40 -10.80 5.20
C CYS A 140 -7.06 -10.99 3.73
N LEU A 141 -6.27 -12.02 3.40
CA LEU A 141 -5.87 -12.34 2.02
C LEU A 141 -7.07 -12.78 1.17
N ALA A 142 -8.01 -13.53 1.78
CA ALA A 142 -9.23 -13.94 1.09
C ALA A 142 -10.09 -12.73 0.68
N SER A 143 -10.31 -11.79 1.60
CA SER A 143 -11.08 -10.59 1.33
C SER A 143 -10.38 -9.65 0.33
N LYS A 144 -9.05 -9.56 0.39
CA LYS A 144 -8.26 -8.84 -0.62
C LYS A 144 -8.37 -9.48 -2.00
N GLY A 145 -8.25 -10.83 -2.09
CA GLY A 145 -8.42 -11.55 -3.34
C GLY A 145 -9.82 -11.39 -3.95
N ALA A 146 -10.87 -11.44 -3.11
CA ALA A 146 -12.24 -11.17 -3.57
C ALA A 146 -12.38 -9.72 -4.08
N ALA A 147 -11.72 -8.75 -3.45
CA ALA A 147 -11.70 -7.36 -3.92
C ALA A 147 -10.95 -7.20 -5.27
N GLU A 148 -9.86 -7.96 -5.48
CA GLU A 148 -9.17 -8.02 -6.76
C GLU A 148 -10.09 -8.55 -7.88
N ASP A 149 -10.78 -9.68 -7.61
CA ASP A 149 -11.73 -10.28 -8.57
C ASP A 149 -12.84 -9.30 -8.95
N ILE A 150 -13.37 -8.53 -7.99
CA ILE A 150 -14.38 -7.49 -8.24
C ILE A 150 -13.85 -6.41 -9.19
N LEU A 151 -12.65 -5.90 -8.93
CA LEU A 151 -12.08 -4.80 -9.72
C LEU A 151 -11.62 -5.26 -11.11
N LEU A 152 -11.05 -6.45 -11.22
CA LEU A 152 -10.63 -7.04 -12.50
C LEU A 152 -11.83 -7.42 -13.39
N ALA A 153 -13.01 -7.60 -12.82
CA ALA A 153 -14.25 -7.83 -13.57
C ALA A 153 -14.98 -6.53 -13.98
N ALA A 154 -14.51 -5.36 -13.55
CA ALA A 154 -15.09 -4.07 -13.91
C ALA A 154 -14.87 -3.77 -15.40
N ALA A 155 -15.74 -2.92 -15.98
CA ALA A 155 -15.57 -2.45 -17.35
C ALA A 155 -14.42 -1.44 -17.49
N THR A 156 -14.12 -0.69 -16.42
CA THR A 156 -12.99 0.23 -16.36
C THR A 156 -11.69 -0.55 -16.22
N PRO A 157 -10.71 -0.41 -17.13
CA PRO A 157 -9.40 -1.08 -17.04
C PRO A 157 -8.76 -0.90 -15.67
N THR A 158 -8.33 -2.00 -15.05
CA THR A 158 -7.84 -2.00 -13.67
C THR A 158 -6.49 -2.66 -13.54
N CYS A 159 -5.51 -1.93 -12.99
CA CYS A 159 -4.24 -2.49 -12.54
C CYS A 159 -4.32 -2.86 -11.06
N VAL A 160 -4.17 -4.13 -10.75
CA VAL A 160 -3.97 -4.62 -9.38
C VAL A 160 -2.48 -4.76 -9.12
N LEU A 161 -1.93 -3.93 -8.24
CA LEU A 161 -0.54 -4.03 -7.77
C LEU A 161 -0.51 -4.80 -6.45
N ARG A 162 -0.01 -6.03 -6.49
CA ARG A 162 0.25 -6.83 -5.29
C ARG A 162 1.65 -6.55 -4.79
N VAL A 163 1.74 -6.08 -3.55
CA VAL A 163 3.02 -5.72 -2.93
C VAL A 163 3.27 -6.54 -1.67
N PRO A 164 4.54 -6.83 -1.32
CA PRO A 164 4.94 -7.40 -0.03
C PRO A 164 4.96 -6.32 1.05
N MET A 165 5.86 -6.45 2.03
CA MET A 165 6.15 -5.40 2.99
C MET A 165 6.62 -4.12 2.28
N VAL A 166 5.89 -3.03 2.47
CA VAL A 166 6.29 -1.71 1.98
C VAL A 166 7.06 -0.97 3.07
N LEU A 167 8.23 -0.45 2.72
CA LEU A 167 9.04 0.38 3.60
C LEU A 167 9.04 1.82 3.12
N GLY A 168 8.68 2.75 4.00
CA GLY A 168 8.59 4.17 3.68
C GLY A 168 8.67 5.06 4.92
N GLU A 169 8.93 6.33 4.71
CA GLU A 169 9.07 7.31 5.76
C GLU A 169 7.76 7.50 6.53
N GLY A 170 7.82 7.44 7.86
CA GLY A 170 6.66 7.57 8.74
C GLY A 170 5.72 6.36 8.76
N ASP A 171 6.11 5.24 8.16
CA ASP A 171 5.38 3.99 8.18
C ASP A 171 5.68 3.17 9.45
N TYR A 172 4.66 2.42 9.92
CA TYR A 172 4.79 1.60 11.13
C TYR A 172 5.79 0.45 10.96
N ALA A 173 5.76 -0.26 9.81
CA ALA A 173 6.66 -1.38 9.56
C ALA A 173 8.12 -0.91 9.50
N SER A 174 8.37 0.23 8.86
CA SER A 174 9.68 0.89 8.80
C SER A 174 10.19 1.30 10.17
N ALA A 175 9.35 1.95 10.98
CA ALA A 175 9.68 2.33 12.35
C ALA A 175 9.99 1.10 13.22
N ALA A 176 9.21 0.02 13.07
CA ALA A 176 9.43 -1.23 13.79
C ALA A 176 10.74 -1.91 13.35
N LEU A 177 11.05 -1.92 12.06
CA LEU A 177 12.30 -2.47 11.51
C LEU A 177 13.50 -1.70 12.08
N LEU A 178 13.52 -0.37 11.98
CA LEU A 178 14.57 0.48 12.53
C LEU A 178 14.71 0.33 14.04
N GLY A 179 13.58 0.33 14.77
CA GLY A 179 13.56 0.16 16.22
C GLY A 179 14.18 -1.17 16.68
N ARG A 180 13.88 -2.25 15.94
CA ARG A 180 14.45 -3.59 16.21
C ARG A 180 15.93 -3.67 15.81
N ALA A 181 16.33 -3.08 14.70
CA ALA A 181 17.72 -3.04 14.23
C ALA A 181 18.66 -2.29 15.18
N ARG A 182 18.15 -1.31 15.95
CA ARG A 182 18.91 -0.57 16.99
C ARG A 182 19.23 -1.40 18.24
N GLN A 183 18.49 -2.49 18.47
CA GLN A 183 18.69 -3.31 19.66
C GLN A 183 19.88 -4.26 19.47
N PRO A 184 20.74 -4.46 20.49
CA PRO A 184 21.83 -5.43 20.41
C PRO A 184 21.34 -6.87 20.26
N ARG A 185 20.09 -7.15 20.69
CA ARG A 185 19.37 -8.42 20.50
C ARG A 185 17.96 -8.14 20.02
N SER A 186 17.55 -8.82 18.96
CA SER A 186 16.20 -8.71 18.39
C SER A 186 15.59 -10.10 18.23
N PHE A 187 14.27 -10.21 18.40
CA PHE A 187 13.55 -11.46 18.22
C PHE A 187 12.82 -11.45 16.87
N ALA A 188 12.83 -12.58 16.15
CA ALA A 188 12.08 -12.76 14.93
C ALA A 188 11.37 -14.11 14.93
N PHE A 189 10.11 -14.14 14.50
CA PHE A 189 9.45 -15.37 14.13
C PHE A 189 9.99 -15.82 12.77
N ARG A 190 10.30 -17.13 12.65
CA ARG A 190 10.89 -17.68 11.41
C ARG A 190 12.01 -16.80 10.84
N PRO A 191 13.15 -16.65 11.53
CA PRO A 191 14.19 -15.70 11.12
C PRO A 191 14.81 -16.00 9.75
N GLU A 192 14.66 -17.22 9.26
CA GLU A 192 15.13 -17.63 7.93
C GLU A 192 14.06 -17.53 6.84
N SER A 193 12.82 -17.14 7.20
CA SER A 193 11.77 -16.87 6.21
C SER A 193 12.16 -15.66 5.36
N LEU A 194 11.87 -15.74 4.08
CA LEU A 194 12.22 -14.72 3.10
C LEU A 194 11.21 -13.57 3.12
N GLU A 195 11.72 -12.37 3.00
CA GLU A 195 10.98 -11.13 2.80
C GLU A 195 11.65 -10.33 1.69
N GLN A 196 10.84 -9.70 0.87
CA GLN A 196 11.29 -8.91 -0.28
C GLN A 196 10.70 -7.50 -0.23
N PRO A 197 11.09 -6.68 0.77
CA PRO A 197 10.48 -5.38 1.00
C PRO A 197 10.70 -4.45 -0.19
N VAL A 198 9.64 -3.71 -0.54
CA VAL A 198 9.66 -2.71 -1.60
C VAL A 198 9.62 -1.30 -1.01
N TYR A 199 10.36 -0.36 -1.60
CA TYR A 199 10.35 1.04 -1.17
C TYR A 199 9.03 1.73 -1.53
N ALA A 200 8.50 2.54 -0.64
CA ALA A 200 7.24 3.27 -0.85
C ALA A 200 7.27 4.19 -2.08
N GLY A 201 8.44 4.77 -2.40
CA GLY A 201 8.63 5.57 -3.62
C GLY A 201 8.51 4.75 -4.90
N ASP A 202 9.00 3.51 -4.91
CA ASP A 202 8.85 2.61 -6.06
C ASP A 202 7.37 2.21 -6.24
N VAL A 203 6.64 1.99 -5.15
CA VAL A 203 5.21 1.69 -5.19
C VAL A 203 4.42 2.87 -5.77
N THR A 204 4.69 4.11 -5.33
CA THR A 204 4.00 5.28 -5.87
C THR A 204 4.40 5.57 -7.33
N ALA A 205 5.63 5.29 -7.73
CA ALA A 205 6.06 5.33 -9.13
C ALA A 205 5.32 4.30 -9.97
N ALA A 206 5.17 3.06 -9.48
CA ALA A 206 4.42 2.00 -10.14
C ALA A 206 2.93 2.36 -10.30
N ILE A 207 2.29 2.92 -9.27
CA ILE A 207 0.90 3.40 -9.33
C ILE A 207 0.74 4.46 -10.43
N ARG A 208 1.65 5.43 -10.51
CA ARG A 208 1.61 6.48 -11.55
C ARG A 208 1.78 5.90 -12.95
N GLN A 209 2.75 4.99 -13.13
CA GLN A 209 2.98 4.36 -14.43
C GLN A 209 1.83 3.46 -14.85
N ALA A 210 1.25 2.67 -13.95
CA ALA A 210 0.06 1.87 -14.22
C ALA A 210 -1.09 2.72 -14.75
N ALA A 211 -1.33 3.87 -14.12
CA ALA A 211 -2.37 4.79 -14.52
C ALA A 211 -2.07 5.50 -15.85
N VAL A 212 -0.80 5.91 -16.12
CA VAL A 212 -0.39 6.53 -17.39
C VAL A 212 -0.51 5.55 -18.54
N LEU A 213 -0.09 4.31 -18.34
CA LEU A 213 -0.12 3.26 -19.38
C LEU A 213 -1.51 2.62 -19.52
N CYS A 214 -2.46 2.93 -18.62
CA CYS A 214 -3.74 2.25 -18.52
C CYS A 214 -3.55 0.72 -18.48
N HIS A 215 -2.56 0.25 -17.68
CA HIS A 215 -2.27 -1.17 -17.56
C HIS A 215 -3.48 -1.92 -17.01
N ASP A 216 -3.87 -3.01 -17.67
CA ASP A 216 -5.01 -3.84 -17.25
C ASP A 216 -4.50 -5.22 -16.82
N GLY A 217 -4.89 -5.65 -15.62
CA GLY A 217 -4.49 -6.93 -15.03
C GLY A 217 -3.72 -6.80 -13.72
N ALA A 218 -3.31 -7.95 -13.16
CA ALA A 218 -2.59 -8.01 -11.90
C ALA A 218 -1.07 -8.11 -12.12
N LEU A 219 -0.31 -7.38 -11.30
CA LEU A 219 1.15 -7.40 -11.28
C LEU A 219 1.64 -7.59 -9.85
N ASP A 220 2.61 -8.47 -9.66
CA ASP A 220 3.33 -8.66 -8.41
C ASP A 220 4.57 -7.75 -8.42
N LEU A 221 4.58 -6.74 -7.55
CA LEU A 221 5.66 -5.75 -7.43
C LEU A 221 6.37 -5.95 -6.09
N ALA A 222 7.43 -6.74 -6.09
CA ALA A 222 8.30 -6.94 -4.94
C ALA A 222 9.57 -6.09 -5.03
N GLY A 223 10.34 -6.01 -3.94
CA GLY A 223 11.62 -5.30 -3.93
C GLY A 223 12.70 -5.96 -4.79
N PRO A 224 13.88 -5.34 -4.90
CA PRO A 224 14.92 -5.82 -5.83
C PRO A 224 15.58 -7.12 -5.40
N GLU A 225 15.47 -7.51 -4.14
CA GLU A 225 16.08 -8.73 -3.60
C GLU A 225 15.25 -9.34 -2.48
N SER A 226 15.26 -10.67 -2.41
CA SER A 226 14.66 -11.47 -1.35
C SER A 226 15.71 -11.73 -0.26
N LEU A 227 15.38 -11.46 0.99
CA LEU A 227 16.28 -11.56 2.15
C LEU A 227 15.61 -12.34 3.28
N SER A 228 16.40 -13.15 4.02
CA SER A 228 15.84 -13.67 5.27
C SER A 228 15.55 -12.52 6.26
N ARG A 229 14.54 -12.68 7.11
CA ARG A 229 14.22 -11.72 8.18
C ARG A 229 15.43 -11.38 9.04
N ARG A 230 16.29 -12.38 9.25
CA ARG A 230 17.59 -12.21 9.92
C ARG A 230 18.47 -11.25 9.14
N ALA A 231 18.68 -11.53 7.85
CA ALA A 231 19.56 -10.73 6.99
C ALA A 231 19.02 -9.29 6.85
N LEU A 232 17.71 -9.11 6.69
CA LEU A 232 17.07 -7.81 6.61
C LEU A 232 17.35 -6.96 7.86
N LEU A 233 17.16 -7.53 9.07
CA LEU A 233 17.46 -6.86 10.34
C LEU A 233 18.94 -6.53 10.50
N GLN A 234 19.83 -7.45 10.13
CA GLN A 234 21.27 -7.27 10.25
C GLN A 234 21.80 -6.21 9.27
N ARG A 235 21.32 -6.22 8.01
CA ARG A 235 21.66 -5.20 7.00
C ARG A 235 21.14 -3.82 7.41
N THR A 236 19.90 -3.74 7.91
CA THR A 236 19.36 -2.49 8.46
C THR A 236 20.22 -1.97 9.62
N ALA A 237 20.64 -2.84 10.54
CA ALA A 237 21.55 -2.44 11.64
C ALA A 237 22.90 -1.95 11.11
N ALA A 238 23.47 -2.62 10.13
CA ALA A 238 24.73 -2.21 9.51
C ALA A 238 24.65 -0.82 8.85
N CYS A 239 23.55 -0.51 8.16
CA CYS A 239 23.29 0.84 7.61
C CYS A 239 23.25 1.93 8.68
N MET A 240 22.93 1.54 9.93
CA MET A 240 22.88 2.45 11.09
C MET A 240 24.23 2.48 11.86
N GLY A 241 25.28 1.83 11.36
CA GLY A 241 26.55 1.70 12.06
C GLY A 241 26.48 0.84 13.33
N SER A 242 25.49 -0.06 13.43
CA SER A 242 25.26 -0.93 14.58
C SER A 242 25.24 -2.41 14.17
N THR A 243 25.13 -3.29 15.16
CA THR A 243 24.96 -4.74 14.95
C THR A 243 23.84 -5.26 15.83
N THR A 244 23.07 -6.24 15.32
CA THR A 244 22.02 -6.89 16.09
C THR A 244 22.13 -8.40 16.00
N GLN A 245 21.98 -9.08 17.15
CA GLN A 245 21.86 -10.55 17.21
C GLN A 245 20.39 -10.91 17.07
N VAL A 246 20.01 -11.60 15.99
CA VAL A 246 18.64 -12.02 15.76
C VAL A 246 18.41 -13.40 16.37
N LEU A 247 17.51 -13.48 17.35
CA LEU A 247 17.10 -14.69 18.03
C LEU A 247 15.76 -15.19 17.43
N GLY A 248 15.74 -16.45 17.01
CA GLY A 248 14.54 -17.07 16.44
C GLY A 248 13.51 -17.44 17.50
N LEU A 249 12.25 -17.13 17.23
CA LEU A 249 11.11 -17.64 17.99
C LEU A 249 10.26 -18.55 17.10
N PRO A 250 9.81 -19.71 17.62
CA PRO A 250 8.83 -20.54 16.93
C PRO A 250 7.54 -19.77 16.65
N LEU A 251 7.02 -19.91 15.43
CA LEU A 251 5.80 -19.21 15.01
C LEU A 251 4.57 -19.65 15.86
N SER A 252 4.55 -20.91 16.32
CA SER A 252 3.51 -21.42 17.20
C SER A 252 3.34 -20.59 18.50
N ILE A 253 4.44 -20.05 19.05
CA ILE A 253 4.40 -19.12 20.20
C ILE A 253 3.72 -17.82 19.78
N GLY A 254 4.00 -17.30 18.58
CA GLY A 254 3.37 -16.12 18.03
C GLY A 254 1.86 -16.30 17.86
N PHE A 255 1.42 -17.40 17.28
CA PHE A 255 0.00 -17.72 17.12
C PHE A 255 -0.72 -17.90 18.45
N ALA A 256 -0.12 -18.62 19.42
CA ALA A 256 -0.69 -18.76 20.74
C ALA A 256 -0.84 -17.41 21.47
N PHE A 257 0.17 -16.56 21.40
CA PHE A 257 0.13 -15.21 21.95
C PHE A 257 -0.93 -14.35 21.25
N ALA A 258 -0.96 -14.32 19.93
CA ALA A 258 -1.95 -13.57 19.16
C ALA A 258 -3.37 -14.03 19.47
N TRP A 259 -3.60 -15.35 19.58
CA TRP A 259 -4.91 -15.91 19.96
C TRP A 259 -5.35 -15.45 21.35
N ILE A 260 -4.46 -15.48 22.34
CA ILE A 260 -4.77 -15.00 23.71
C ILE A 260 -5.10 -13.50 23.69
N VAL A 261 -4.26 -12.70 23.03
CA VAL A 261 -4.41 -11.24 23.03
C VAL A 261 -5.66 -10.81 22.27
N GLN A 262 -6.00 -11.46 21.16
CA GLN A 262 -7.21 -11.14 20.40
C GLN A 262 -8.50 -11.58 21.10
N THR A 263 -8.45 -12.57 21.99
CA THR A 263 -9.62 -12.96 22.80
C THR A 263 -9.84 -12.05 24.00
N LEU A 264 -8.78 -11.47 24.55
CA LEU A 264 -8.84 -10.64 25.76
C LEU A 264 -9.00 -9.15 25.48
N LEU A 265 -8.48 -8.64 24.34
CA LEU A 265 -8.47 -7.22 24.02
C LEU A 265 -9.44 -6.89 22.89
N ALA A 266 -10.19 -5.81 23.07
CA ALA A 266 -11.11 -5.30 22.05
C ALA A 266 -10.38 -4.72 20.82
N ASN A 267 -9.10 -4.32 20.96
CA ASN A 267 -8.24 -3.83 19.89
C ASN A 267 -6.83 -4.43 20.04
N PRO A 268 -6.65 -5.72 19.69
CA PRO A 268 -5.38 -6.42 19.88
C PRO A 268 -4.27 -5.81 19.01
N PRO A 269 -3.04 -5.66 19.51
CA PRO A 269 -1.91 -5.18 18.73
C PRO A 269 -1.46 -6.16 17.65
N LEU A 270 -1.77 -7.46 17.83
CA LEU A 270 -1.43 -8.56 16.93
C LEU A 270 -2.59 -9.53 16.85
N THR A 271 -2.92 -9.99 15.64
CA THR A 271 -3.95 -11.01 15.40
C THR A 271 -3.36 -12.22 14.67
N THR A 272 -4.06 -13.35 14.74
CA THR A 272 -3.66 -14.55 13.97
C THR A 272 -3.70 -14.31 12.47
N ALA A 273 -4.64 -13.49 11.96
CA ALA A 273 -4.70 -13.08 10.56
C ALA A 273 -3.46 -12.27 10.15
N MET A 274 -3.03 -11.31 10.98
CA MET A 274 -1.81 -10.53 10.71
C MET A 274 -0.56 -11.43 10.66
N LEU A 275 -0.43 -12.38 11.57
CA LEU A 275 0.68 -13.35 11.53
C LEU A 275 0.61 -14.24 10.29
N GLY A 276 -0.58 -14.64 9.89
CA GLY A 276 -0.78 -15.47 8.69
C GLY A 276 -0.44 -14.74 7.39
N VAL A 277 -0.62 -13.41 7.33
CA VAL A 277 -0.14 -12.60 6.18
C VAL A 277 1.38 -12.61 6.10
N LEU A 278 2.07 -12.74 7.24
CA LEU A 278 3.53 -12.79 7.31
C LEU A 278 4.11 -14.22 7.26
N ASP A 279 3.24 -15.25 7.18
CA ASP A 279 3.66 -16.66 7.20
C ASP A 279 3.83 -17.23 5.78
N HIS A 280 4.55 -16.54 4.95
CA HIS A 280 5.01 -17.01 3.64
C HIS A 280 6.41 -16.49 3.35
N ASP A 281 7.02 -17.02 2.32
CA ASP A 281 8.32 -16.57 1.82
C ASP A 281 8.09 -15.74 0.56
N ASP A 282 8.60 -14.52 0.53
CA ASP A 282 8.58 -13.64 -0.63
C ASP A 282 9.86 -13.87 -1.45
N ASP A 283 9.70 -14.45 -2.64
CA ASP A 283 10.79 -14.65 -3.61
C ASP A 283 10.21 -14.48 -5.02
N ILE A 284 9.92 -13.25 -5.36
CA ILE A 284 9.24 -12.85 -6.59
C ILE A 284 10.24 -12.23 -7.56
N ASP A 285 10.20 -12.62 -8.82
CA ASP A 285 10.91 -11.92 -9.89
C ASP A 285 10.20 -10.57 -10.16
N PRO A 286 10.83 -9.43 -9.89
CA PRO A 286 10.22 -8.13 -10.14
C PRO A 286 10.24 -7.73 -11.64
N ALA A 287 11.01 -8.42 -12.48
CA ALA A 287 11.22 -8.03 -13.88
C ALA A 287 9.92 -7.93 -14.70
N PRO A 288 8.92 -8.83 -14.57
CA PRO A 288 7.65 -8.68 -15.28
C PRO A 288 6.92 -7.37 -14.97
N ALA A 289 6.85 -6.98 -13.68
CA ALA A 289 6.20 -5.74 -13.26
C ALA A 289 7.00 -4.52 -13.75
N LEU A 290 8.33 -4.54 -13.64
CA LEU A 290 9.19 -3.46 -14.14
C LEU A 290 9.01 -3.26 -15.65
N HIS A 291 8.98 -4.34 -16.42
CA HIS A 291 8.78 -4.27 -17.87
C HIS A 291 7.39 -3.76 -18.22
N ALA A 292 6.33 -4.30 -17.60
CA ALA A 292 4.95 -3.91 -17.87
C ALA A 292 4.69 -2.44 -17.55
N LEU A 293 5.31 -1.92 -16.48
CA LEU A 293 5.16 -0.54 -16.03
C LEU A 293 6.27 0.40 -16.54
N GLN A 294 7.18 -0.09 -17.37
CA GLN A 294 8.31 0.69 -17.94
C GLN A 294 9.14 1.38 -16.83
N LEU A 295 9.34 0.71 -15.71
CA LEU A 295 10.16 1.20 -14.62
C LEU A 295 11.63 0.84 -14.87
N SER A 296 12.55 1.78 -14.57
CA SER A 296 13.98 1.60 -14.83
C SER A 296 14.69 0.71 -13.79
N GLY A 297 14.07 0.50 -12.63
CA GLY A 297 14.62 -0.30 -11.54
C GLY A 297 13.87 -0.05 -10.22
N LEU A 298 14.35 -0.69 -9.17
CA LEU A 298 13.83 -0.58 -7.80
C LEU A 298 14.94 -0.12 -6.86
N THR A 299 14.55 0.56 -5.80
CA THR A 299 15.44 1.10 -4.78
C THR A 299 16.04 -0.04 -3.94
N ALA A 300 17.36 -0.09 -3.82
CA ALA A 300 18.06 -1.08 -3.01
C ALA A 300 17.72 -0.93 -1.52
N ILE A 301 17.88 -2.01 -0.73
CA ILE A 301 17.52 -1.97 0.70
C ILE A 301 18.35 -0.95 1.50
N GLU A 302 19.64 -0.79 1.17
CA GLU A 302 20.51 0.19 1.83
C GLU A 302 20.07 1.63 1.56
N GLU A 303 19.68 1.92 0.33
CA GLU A 303 19.15 3.22 -0.07
C GLU A 303 17.79 3.47 0.58
N THR A 304 16.91 2.46 0.61
CA THR A 304 15.64 2.50 1.34
C THR A 304 15.88 2.86 2.80
N VAL A 305 16.78 2.15 3.49
CA VAL A 305 17.14 2.45 4.89
C VAL A 305 17.70 3.86 5.03
N GLY A 306 18.52 4.32 4.08
CA GLY A 306 19.02 5.68 4.02
C GLY A 306 17.89 6.73 4.01
N HIS A 307 16.86 6.53 3.17
CA HIS A 307 15.67 7.39 3.15
C HIS A 307 14.92 7.39 4.47
N LEU A 308 14.77 6.22 5.11
CA LEU A 308 14.10 6.09 6.41
C LEU A 308 14.84 6.81 7.56
N LEU A 309 16.16 6.93 7.47
CA LEU A 309 17.00 7.57 8.49
C LEU A 309 17.11 9.08 8.31
N ALA A 310 16.89 9.59 7.10
CA ALA A 310 16.98 11.02 6.77
C ALA A 310 15.77 11.84 7.23
N ASN A 311 14.68 11.17 7.63
CA ASN A 311 13.42 11.74 8.09
C ASN A 311 13.11 11.31 9.52
#